data_c8eeb935b8b0baf3371782dbbb4d751c
#
_entry.id   c8eeb935b8b0baf3371782dbbb4d751c
#
_cell.length_a   1.000
_cell.length_b   1.000
_cell.length_c   1.000
_cell.angle_alpha   90.00
_cell.angle_beta   90.00
_cell.angle_gamma   90.00
#
_symmetry.space_group_name_H-M   'P 1'
#
loop_
_entity.id
_entity.type
_entity.pdbx_description
1 polymer ?
#
loop_
_entity_poly.entity_id
_entity_poly.type
_entity_poly.pdbx_seq_one_letter_code
_entity_poly.pdbx_strand_id
1 'polypeptide(L)'
;MLFLVHMIVQIPPDADKAFTDALKAEEKAFSQQLQRDGKWRHLWRVVGEYANYSVFDVGSNDELHELLSALPLFPYMQISVTPLAQHPSAIVAN
;
A
#
# COMPACT_ATOMS: atom_id res chain seq x y z
N MET A 1 11.93 -8.19 5.05
CA MET A 1 10.69 -8.77 5.64
C MET A 1 9.52 -8.48 4.71
N LEU A 2 8.70 -9.46 4.44
CA LEU A 2 7.57 -9.33 3.55
C LEU A 2 6.27 -9.19 4.33
N PHE A 3 5.41 -8.29 3.86
CA PHE A 3 4.08 -8.06 4.42
C PHE A 3 3.06 -8.00 3.31
N LEU A 4 1.95 -8.73 3.50
CA LEU A 4 0.76 -8.56 2.68
C LEU A 4 -0.09 -7.45 3.30
N VAL A 5 -0.41 -6.43 2.52
CA VAL A 5 -1.17 -5.28 3.01
C VAL A 5 -2.43 -5.12 2.17
N HIS A 6 -3.59 -5.11 2.83
CA HIS A 6 -4.87 -4.83 2.21
C HIS A 6 -5.27 -3.40 2.56
N MET A 7 -5.49 -2.58 1.55
CA MET A 7 -5.86 -1.18 1.72
C MET A 7 -7.22 -0.94 1.08
N ILE A 8 -8.15 -0.38 1.84
CA ILE A 8 -9.45 0.06 1.35
C ILE A 8 -9.49 1.57 1.48
N VAL A 9 -9.75 2.28 0.37
CA VAL A 9 -9.82 3.74 0.36
C VAL A 9 -11.28 4.18 0.45
N GLN A 10 -11.57 5.01 1.45
CA GLN A 10 -12.90 5.53 1.72
C GLN A 10 -12.85 7.05 1.83
N ILE A 11 -12.98 7.71 0.68
CA ILE A 11 -13.01 9.18 0.61
C ILE A 11 -14.47 9.62 0.83
N PRO A 12 -14.72 10.54 1.78
CA PRO A 12 -16.07 11.04 2.00
C PRO A 12 -16.68 11.63 0.73
N PRO A 13 -17.96 11.39 0.45
CA PRO A 13 -18.60 11.89 -0.78
C PRO A 13 -18.64 13.44 -0.86
N ASP A 14 -18.60 14.11 0.30
CA ASP A 14 -18.60 15.57 0.39
C ASP A 14 -17.21 16.19 0.43
N ALA A 15 -16.15 15.37 0.27
CA ALA A 15 -14.79 15.90 0.23
C ALA A 15 -14.59 16.79 -1.01
N ASP A 16 -13.78 17.84 -0.84
CA ASP A 16 -13.44 18.73 -1.94
C ASP A 16 -12.72 17.98 -3.05
N LYS A 17 -13.27 18.00 -4.26
CA LYS A 17 -12.76 17.24 -5.39
C LYS A 17 -11.35 17.66 -5.78
N ALA A 18 -11.07 18.94 -5.82
CA ALA A 18 -9.75 19.45 -6.19
C ALA A 18 -8.69 18.99 -5.19
N PHE A 19 -9.01 19.01 -3.90
CA PHE A 19 -8.12 18.56 -2.84
C PHE A 19 -7.86 17.06 -2.92
N THR A 20 -8.91 16.26 -3.10
CA THR A 20 -8.75 14.79 -3.20
C THR A 20 -8.06 14.37 -4.48
N ASP A 21 -8.29 15.05 -5.60
CA ASP A 21 -7.57 14.78 -6.84
C ASP A 21 -6.08 15.05 -6.70
N ALA A 22 -5.70 16.12 -5.97
CA ALA A 22 -4.30 16.40 -5.68
C ALA A 22 -3.68 15.32 -4.80
N LEU A 23 -4.39 14.86 -3.77
CA LEU A 23 -3.92 13.75 -2.93
C LEU A 23 -3.73 12.47 -3.73
N LYS A 24 -4.65 12.15 -4.64
CA LYS A 24 -4.53 10.96 -5.50
C LYS A 24 -3.30 11.04 -6.40
N ALA A 25 -3.00 12.21 -6.94
CA ALA A 25 -1.81 12.42 -7.76
C ALA A 25 -0.53 12.24 -6.95
N GLU A 26 -0.48 12.78 -5.74
CA GLU A 26 0.63 12.61 -4.81
C GLU A 26 0.79 11.14 -4.38
N GLU A 27 -0.33 10.46 -4.10
CA GLU A 27 -0.37 9.05 -3.75
C GLU A 27 0.25 8.21 -4.86
N LYS A 28 -0.14 8.47 -6.11
CA LYS A 28 0.38 7.77 -7.27
C LYS A 28 1.90 7.94 -7.39
N ALA A 29 2.38 9.17 -7.28
CA ALA A 29 3.81 9.46 -7.37
C ALA A 29 4.60 8.79 -6.24
N PHE A 30 4.10 8.84 -5.02
CA PHE A 30 4.72 8.25 -3.84
C PHE A 30 4.78 6.72 -3.97
N SER A 31 3.67 6.09 -4.36
CA SER A 31 3.61 4.63 -4.52
C SER A 31 4.54 4.15 -5.63
N GLN A 32 4.62 4.87 -6.74
CA GLN A 32 5.51 4.51 -7.83
C GLN A 32 6.98 4.64 -7.45
N GLN A 33 7.33 5.62 -6.62
CA GLN A 33 8.70 5.76 -6.12
C GLN A 33 9.07 4.59 -5.22
N LEU A 34 8.19 4.18 -4.32
CA LEU A 34 8.41 3.01 -3.47
C LEU A 34 8.53 1.71 -4.29
N GLN A 35 7.79 1.61 -5.39
CA GLN A 35 7.91 0.47 -6.30
C GLN A 35 9.29 0.46 -6.99
N ARG A 36 9.76 1.60 -7.46
CA ARG A 36 11.11 1.72 -8.05
C ARG A 36 12.20 1.41 -7.04
N ASP A 37 11.99 1.77 -5.78
CA ASP A 37 12.94 1.50 -4.68
C ASP A 37 12.91 0.03 -4.22
N GLY A 38 11.98 -0.77 -4.73
CA GLY A 38 11.84 -2.18 -4.36
C GLY A 38 11.15 -2.41 -3.03
N LYS A 39 10.67 -1.38 -2.37
CA LYS A 39 9.98 -1.50 -1.07
C LYS A 39 8.52 -1.89 -1.24
N TRP A 40 7.86 -1.42 -2.27
CA TRP A 40 6.50 -1.81 -2.64
C TRP A 40 6.60 -2.77 -3.82
N ARG A 41 6.69 -4.05 -3.53
CA ARG A 41 7.04 -5.05 -4.54
C ARG A 41 5.92 -5.44 -5.47
N HIS A 42 4.70 -5.49 -4.96
CA HIS A 42 3.52 -5.88 -5.75
C HIS A 42 2.34 -5.01 -5.37
N LEU A 43 1.54 -4.67 -6.35
CA LEU A 43 0.35 -3.84 -6.18
C LEU A 43 -0.74 -4.31 -7.13
N TRP A 44 -1.85 -4.83 -6.59
CA TRP A 44 -2.99 -5.29 -7.36
C TRP A 44 -4.27 -4.61 -6.93
N ARG A 45 -5.08 -4.20 -7.91
CA ARG A 45 -6.42 -3.70 -7.67
C ARG A 45 -7.34 -4.85 -7.31
N VAL A 46 -8.16 -4.70 -6.26
CA VAL A 46 -9.28 -5.62 -6.01
C VAL A 46 -10.36 -5.34 -7.03
N VAL A 47 -10.79 -6.38 -7.76
CA VAL A 47 -11.79 -6.22 -8.81
C VAL A 47 -13.09 -5.66 -8.23
N GLY A 48 -13.57 -4.52 -8.79
CA GLY A 48 -14.83 -3.92 -8.39
C GLY A 48 -14.78 -3.05 -7.15
N GLU A 49 -13.61 -2.84 -6.53
CA GLU A 49 -13.47 -2.09 -5.29
C GLU A 49 -12.39 -1.02 -5.39
N TYR A 50 -12.54 0.06 -4.63
CA TYR A 50 -11.47 1.04 -4.46
C TYR A 50 -10.54 0.55 -3.34
N ALA A 51 -9.85 -0.54 -3.65
CA ALA A 51 -9.01 -1.25 -2.71
C ALA A 51 -7.87 -1.95 -3.44
N ASN A 52 -6.83 -2.30 -2.73
CA ASN A 52 -5.71 -3.04 -3.29
C ASN A 52 -5.18 -4.08 -2.31
N TYR A 53 -4.53 -5.10 -2.87
CA TYR A 53 -3.61 -5.97 -2.16
C TYR A 53 -2.20 -5.62 -2.60
N SER A 54 -1.32 -5.48 -1.64
CA SER A 54 0.06 -5.08 -1.87
C SER A 54 1.01 -5.98 -1.10
N VAL A 55 2.23 -6.12 -1.64
CA VAL A 55 3.32 -6.77 -0.91
C VAL A 55 4.43 -5.75 -0.72
N PHE A 56 4.79 -5.51 0.54
CA PHE A 56 5.91 -4.64 0.91
C PHE A 56 7.09 -5.47 1.36
N ASP A 57 8.29 -5.04 0.99
CA ASP A 57 9.55 -5.62 1.42
C ASP A 57 10.34 -4.54 2.16
N VAL A 58 10.36 -4.62 3.48
CA VAL A 58 10.96 -3.62 4.36
C VAL A 58 11.76 -4.30 5.47
N GLY A 59 12.57 -3.53 6.18
CA GLY A 59 13.48 -4.05 7.19
C GLY A 59 12.84 -4.32 8.54
N SER A 60 11.69 -3.71 8.84
CA SER A 60 11.07 -3.81 10.16
C SER A 60 9.60 -3.44 10.12
N ASN A 61 8.88 -3.76 11.20
CA ASN A 61 7.50 -3.30 11.40
C ASN A 61 7.44 -1.78 11.46
N ASP A 62 8.41 -1.15 12.09
CA ASP A 62 8.45 0.31 12.22
C ASP A 62 8.60 0.97 10.87
N GLU A 63 9.46 0.46 10.01
CA GLU A 63 9.62 0.98 8.65
C GLU A 63 8.31 0.86 7.86
N LEU A 64 7.63 -0.28 7.95
CA LEU A 64 6.34 -0.45 7.28
C LEU A 64 5.32 0.57 7.78
N HIS A 65 5.23 0.76 9.10
CA HIS A 65 4.31 1.74 9.68
C HIS A 65 4.61 3.15 9.19
N GLU A 66 5.88 3.53 9.15
CA GLU A 66 6.30 4.85 8.66
C GLU A 66 5.91 5.05 7.19
N LEU A 67 6.15 4.04 6.34
CA LEU A 67 5.79 4.13 4.92
C LEU A 67 4.29 4.24 4.72
N LEU A 68 3.50 3.40 5.39
CA LEU A 68 2.05 3.43 5.28
C LEU A 68 1.47 4.73 5.80
N SER A 69 1.96 5.21 6.94
CA SER A 69 1.49 6.46 7.55
C SER A 69 1.82 7.70 6.71
N ALA A 70 2.85 7.61 5.87
CA ALA A 70 3.25 8.70 4.99
C ALA A 70 2.45 8.75 3.69
N LEU A 71 1.64 7.74 3.39
CA LEU A 71 0.80 7.75 2.19
C LEU A 71 -0.18 8.93 2.24
N PRO A 72 -0.26 9.74 1.17
CA PRO A 72 -1.18 10.90 1.17
C PRO A 72 -2.64 10.54 1.45
N LEU A 73 -3.10 9.36 1.02
CA LEU A 73 -4.47 8.90 1.28
C LEU A 73 -4.63 8.13 2.59
N PHE A 74 -3.57 8.01 3.39
CA PHE A 74 -3.62 7.26 4.65
C PHE A 74 -4.82 7.61 5.55
N PRO A 75 -5.18 8.90 5.74
CA PRO A 75 -6.34 9.26 6.58
C PRO A 75 -7.67 8.67 6.09
N TYR A 76 -7.75 8.28 4.84
CA TYR A 76 -8.96 7.74 4.23
C TYR A 76 -8.88 6.23 4.01
N MET A 77 -7.86 5.58 4.58
CA MET A 77 -7.64 4.15 4.37
C MET A 77 -8.03 3.31 5.57
N GLN A 78 -8.58 2.14 5.28
CA GLN A 78 -8.67 1.02 6.20
C GLN A 78 -7.58 0.02 5.80
N ILE A 79 -6.65 -0.28 6.70
CA ILE A 79 -5.46 -1.06 6.38
C ILE A 79 -5.41 -2.31 7.27
N SER A 80 -5.16 -3.46 6.64
CA SER A 80 -4.89 -4.73 7.33
C SER A 80 -3.54 -5.24 6.88
N VAL A 81 -2.72 -5.67 7.82
CA VAL A 81 -1.35 -6.14 7.56
C VAL A 81 -1.20 -7.59 8.00
N THR A 82 -0.62 -8.40 7.12
CA THR A 82 -0.30 -9.80 7.41
C THR A 82 1.19 -10.02 7.16
N PRO A 83 1.99 -10.32 8.20
CA PRO A 83 3.39 -10.67 8.01
C PRO A 83 3.50 -12.00 7.26
N LEU A 84 4.47 -12.08 6.35
CA LEU A 84 4.70 -13.25 5.53
C LEU A 84 6.08 -13.85 5.80
N ALA A 85 6.17 -15.16 5.78
CA ALA A 85 7.43 -15.88 5.84
C ALA A 85 7.63 -16.67 4.55
N GLN A 86 8.87 -17.03 4.25
CA GLN A 86 9.18 -17.91 3.13
C GLN A 86 8.57 -19.30 3.41
N HIS A 87 7.72 -19.77 2.49
CA HIS A 87 7.16 -21.11 2.61
C HIS A 87 8.22 -22.14 2.20
N PRO A 88 8.43 -23.21 2.98
CA PRO A 88 9.46 -24.20 2.66
C PRO A 88 9.21 -24.94 1.34
N SER A 89 7.98 -24.97 0.85
CA SER A 89 7.63 -25.60 -0.43
C SER A 89 7.60 -24.64 -1.62
N ALA A 90 7.93 -23.37 -1.41
CA ALA A 90 8.02 -22.41 -2.51
C ALA A 90 9.22 -22.78 -3.39
N ILE A 91 8.99 -22.84 -4.71
CA ILE A 91 10.04 -23.22 -5.66
C ILE A 91 10.95 -22.07 -6.05
N VAL A 92 10.54 -20.83 -5.79
CA VAL A 92 11.37 -19.64 -6.00
C VAL A 92 11.38 -18.78 -4.74
N ALA A 93 12.50 -18.13 -4.50
CA ALA A 93 12.59 -17.12 -3.42
C ALA A 93 11.85 -15.84 -3.83
N ASN A 94 11.34 -15.13 -2.85
CA ASN A 94 10.66 -13.85 -3.09
C ASN A 94 11.66 -12.72 -3.32
#